data_43ee260e5f01f82a3764ab05c68ade61
#
_entry.id   43ee260e5f01f82a3764ab05c68ade61
#
_cell.length_a   1.000
_cell.length_b   1.000
_cell.length_c   1.000
_cell.angle_alpha   90.00
_cell.angle_beta   90.00
_cell.angle_gamma   90.00
#
_symmetry.space_group_name_H-M   'P 1'
#
loop_
_entity.id
_entity.type
_entity.pdbx_description
1 polymer ?
#
loop_
_entity_poly.entity_id
_entity_poly.type
_entity_poly.pdbx_seq_one_letter_code
_entity_poly.pdbx_strand_id
1 'polypeptide(L)'
;MNNINFLKLNRVRLRDGMRDKATTKFKEFFANIQGNVYGFKGYTILENDEDTNETLVLTFWKSKEDMDNYYSNTNYSLSNLVREVKPMFEKLPERISYNIVSFDLTK
;
A
#
# COMPACT_ATOMS: atom_id res chain seq x y z
N MET A 1 -21.94 0.94 6.73
CA MET A 1 -21.47 -0.38 6.27
C MET A 1 -20.21 -0.24 5.47
N ASN A 2 -19.19 -1.01 5.80
CA ASN A 2 -17.94 -0.99 5.09
C ASN A 2 -17.97 -1.96 3.92
N ASN A 3 -17.70 -1.46 2.72
CA ASN A 3 -17.47 -2.31 1.56
C ASN A 3 -15.99 -2.67 1.44
N ILE A 4 -15.39 -2.97 2.57
CA ILE A 4 -13.97 -3.32 2.63
C ILE A 4 -13.88 -4.83 2.81
N ASN A 5 -13.53 -5.53 1.74
CA ASN A 5 -13.59 -6.99 1.72
C ASN A 5 -12.26 -7.65 1.39
N PHE A 6 -11.29 -6.86 0.93
CA PHE A 6 -10.03 -7.40 0.47
C PHE A 6 -8.88 -6.46 0.84
N LEU A 7 -7.74 -7.05 1.16
CA LEU A 7 -6.57 -6.30 1.61
C LEU A 7 -5.33 -6.82 0.91
N LYS A 8 -4.47 -5.91 0.47
CA LYS A 8 -3.14 -6.26 0.01
C LYS A 8 -2.13 -5.68 0.97
N LEU A 9 -1.25 -6.53 1.46
CA LEU A 9 -0.15 -6.16 2.34
C LEU A 9 1.14 -6.18 1.53
N ASN A 10 1.89 -5.09 1.61
CA ASN A 10 3.24 -5.01 1.07
C ASN A 10 4.19 -4.86 2.26
N ARG A 11 5.07 -5.84 2.45
CA ARG A 11 6.11 -5.75 3.45
C ARG A 11 7.35 -5.20 2.77
N VAL A 12 7.74 -4.01 3.17
CA VAL A 12 8.81 -3.26 2.53
C VAL A 12 10.01 -3.21 3.47
N ARG A 13 11.15 -3.66 2.99
CA ARG A 13 12.39 -3.51 3.72
C ARG A 13 13.23 -2.43 3.07
N LEU A 14 13.51 -1.39 3.84
CA LEU A 14 14.18 -0.20 3.34
C LEU A 14 15.65 -0.17 3.74
N ARG A 15 16.46 0.48 2.94
CA ARG A 15 17.84 0.75 3.29
C ARG A 15 17.88 1.70 4.48
N ASP A 16 18.98 1.67 5.23
CA ASP A 16 19.14 2.51 6.41
C ASP A 16 18.85 3.97 6.10
N GLY A 17 18.04 4.58 6.96
CA GLY A 17 17.72 6.01 6.85
C GLY A 17 16.73 6.38 5.77
N MET A 18 16.17 5.41 5.04
CA MET A 18 15.27 5.70 3.90
C MET A 18 13.79 5.64 4.26
N ARG A 19 13.42 5.20 5.46
CA ARG A 19 12.01 4.96 5.80
C ARG A 19 11.15 6.22 5.70
N ASP A 20 11.62 7.35 6.22
CA ASP A 20 10.83 8.57 6.18
C ASP A 20 10.62 9.07 4.76
N LYS A 21 11.65 8.99 3.93
CA LYS A 21 11.54 9.37 2.52
C LYS A 21 10.54 8.48 1.78
N ALA A 22 10.62 7.18 1.99
CA ALA A 22 9.70 6.23 1.36
C ALA A 22 8.27 6.48 1.82
N THR A 23 8.07 6.70 3.11
CA THR A 23 6.75 6.99 3.67
C THR A 23 6.14 8.23 3.00
N THR A 24 6.93 9.29 2.84
CA THR A 24 6.46 10.51 2.16
C THR A 24 5.99 10.20 0.75
N LYS A 25 6.75 9.41 0.00
CA LYS A 25 6.37 9.02 -1.36
C LYS A 25 5.09 8.19 -1.40
N PHE A 26 4.95 7.25 -0.48
CA PHE A 26 3.72 6.47 -0.38
C PHE A 26 2.51 7.36 -0.08
N LYS A 27 2.65 8.28 0.86
CA LYS A 27 1.55 9.19 1.23
C LYS A 27 1.14 10.07 0.05
N GLU A 28 2.09 10.60 -0.69
CA GLU A 28 1.80 11.40 -1.88
C GLU A 28 1.05 10.58 -2.93
N PHE A 29 1.47 9.34 -3.15
CA PHE A 29 0.82 8.44 -4.10
C PHE A 29 -0.64 8.20 -3.70
N PHE A 30 -0.87 7.86 -2.43
CA PHE A 30 -2.23 7.56 -1.96
C PHE A 30 -3.11 8.80 -1.99
N ALA A 31 -2.56 9.99 -1.73
CA ALA A 31 -3.33 11.23 -1.85
C ALA A 31 -3.85 11.42 -3.28
N ASN A 32 -3.07 11.02 -4.28
CA ASN A 32 -3.46 11.15 -5.68
C ASN A 32 -4.51 10.15 -6.11
N ILE A 33 -4.49 8.93 -5.59
CA ILE A 33 -5.44 7.91 -6.03
C ILE A 33 -6.71 7.85 -5.18
N GLN A 34 -6.69 8.42 -3.99
CA GLN A 34 -7.82 8.38 -3.08
C GLN A 34 -9.01 9.11 -3.69
N GLY A 35 -10.15 8.41 -3.82
CA GLY A 35 -11.34 8.96 -4.47
C GLY A 35 -11.33 8.87 -5.99
N ASN A 36 -10.22 8.47 -6.61
CA ASN A 36 -10.07 8.44 -8.07
C ASN A 36 -9.94 7.04 -8.64
N VAL A 37 -9.88 6.02 -7.80
CA VAL A 37 -9.71 4.63 -8.24
C VAL A 37 -10.88 3.81 -7.73
N TYR A 38 -11.61 3.21 -8.68
CA TYR A 38 -12.79 2.44 -8.34
C TYR A 38 -12.44 1.25 -7.46
N GLY A 39 -13.17 1.10 -6.37
CA GLY A 39 -12.99 -0.01 -5.44
C GLY A 39 -11.85 0.16 -4.44
N PHE A 40 -11.03 1.19 -4.58
CA PHE A 40 -9.99 1.49 -3.59
C PHE A 40 -10.67 2.16 -2.37
N LYS A 41 -10.44 1.57 -1.19
CA LYS A 41 -11.15 2.00 0.02
C LYS A 41 -10.24 2.67 1.05
N GLY A 42 -8.95 2.72 0.80
CA GLY A 42 -8.04 3.39 1.70
C GLY A 42 -6.75 2.63 1.90
N TYR A 43 -5.93 3.15 2.78
CA TYR A 43 -4.61 2.58 3.04
C TYR A 43 -4.21 2.78 4.49
N THR A 44 -3.20 2.05 4.90
CA THR A 44 -2.52 2.25 6.18
C THR A 44 -1.04 1.99 5.98
N ILE A 45 -0.21 2.85 6.55
CA ILE A 45 1.24 2.66 6.55
C ILE A 45 1.64 2.40 8.00
N LEU A 46 2.28 1.26 8.24
CA LEU A 46 2.69 0.84 9.57
C LEU A 46 4.21 0.80 9.64
N GLU A 47 4.75 1.44 10.66
CA GLU A 47 6.18 1.40 10.92
C GLU A 47 6.46 0.42 12.05
N ASN A 48 7.38 -0.50 11.83
CA ASN A 48 7.81 -1.40 12.89
C ASN A 48 8.59 -0.58 13.92
N ASP A 49 8.15 -0.58 15.19
CA ASP A 49 8.77 0.26 16.19
C ASP A 49 10.09 -0.32 16.73
N GLU A 50 10.36 -1.59 16.46
CA GLU A 50 11.62 -2.23 16.85
C GLU A 50 12.61 -2.34 15.70
N ASP A 51 12.12 -2.37 14.45
CA ASP A 51 12.96 -2.50 13.26
C ASP A 51 12.74 -1.27 12.38
N THR A 52 13.70 -0.36 12.40
CA THR A 52 13.61 0.91 11.70
C THR A 52 13.65 0.78 10.18
N ASN A 53 13.94 -0.41 9.67
CA ASN A 53 14.03 -0.66 8.24
C ASN A 53 12.78 -1.33 7.66
N GLU A 54 11.82 -1.71 8.49
CA GLU A 54 10.61 -2.36 8.03
C GLU A 54 9.39 -1.42 8.05
N THR A 55 8.68 -1.40 6.93
CA THR A 55 7.39 -0.70 6.80
C THR A 55 6.41 -1.65 6.16
N LEU A 56 5.16 -1.65 6.64
CA LEU A 56 4.07 -2.36 6.00
C LEU A 56 3.16 -1.32 5.34
N VAL A 57 2.81 -1.57 4.09
CA VAL A 57 1.85 -0.74 3.37
C VAL A 57 0.65 -1.62 3.05
N LEU A 58 -0.48 -1.27 3.64
CA LEU A 58 -1.72 -2.01 3.45
C LEU A 58 -2.67 -1.19 2.60
N THR A 59 -3.29 -1.83 1.60
CA THR A 59 -4.34 -1.20 0.82
C THR A 59 -5.62 -2.00 0.98
N PHE A 60 -6.73 -1.27 1.12
CA PHE A 60 -8.04 -1.84 1.34
C PHE A 60 -8.89 -1.69 0.09
N TRP A 61 -9.60 -2.74 -0.27
CA TRP A 61 -10.34 -2.82 -1.52
C TRP A 61 -11.75 -3.35 -1.31
N LYS A 62 -12.67 -2.93 -2.17
CA LYS A 62 -14.00 -3.48 -2.21
C LYS A 62 -13.96 -4.96 -2.58
N SER A 63 -13.10 -5.33 -3.53
CA SER A 63 -12.96 -6.70 -4.02
C SER A 63 -11.58 -6.93 -4.61
N LYS A 64 -11.21 -8.21 -4.70
CA LYS A 64 -9.98 -8.60 -5.40
C LYS A 64 -10.03 -8.18 -6.87
N GLU A 65 -11.20 -8.30 -7.50
CA GLU A 65 -11.36 -7.92 -8.91
C GLU A 65 -11.04 -6.46 -9.13
N ASP A 66 -11.52 -5.57 -8.27
CA ASP A 66 -11.23 -4.14 -8.40
C ASP A 66 -9.74 -3.85 -8.24
N MET A 67 -9.09 -4.53 -7.30
CA MET A 67 -7.66 -4.40 -7.12
C MET A 67 -6.89 -4.89 -8.35
N ASP A 68 -7.25 -6.07 -8.86
CA ASP A 68 -6.60 -6.65 -10.03
C ASP A 68 -6.78 -5.75 -11.25
N ASN A 69 -7.96 -5.17 -11.43
CA ASN A 69 -8.23 -4.23 -12.52
C ASN A 69 -7.32 -3.01 -12.46
N TYR A 70 -7.13 -2.48 -11.26
CA TYR A 70 -6.26 -1.32 -11.08
C TYR A 70 -4.80 -1.65 -11.44
N TYR A 71 -4.30 -2.79 -10.96
CA TYR A 71 -2.89 -3.15 -11.19
C TYR A 71 -2.62 -3.67 -12.59
N SER A 72 -3.63 -4.19 -13.30
CA SER A 72 -3.45 -4.72 -14.64
C SER A 72 -3.50 -3.66 -15.74
N ASN A 73 -4.01 -2.47 -15.44
CA ASN A 73 -4.08 -1.38 -16.42
C ASN A 73 -2.78 -0.59 -16.42
N THR A 74 -2.46 0.05 -17.55
CA THR A 74 -1.35 0.97 -17.62
C THR A 74 -1.55 2.09 -16.60
N ASN A 75 -0.56 2.27 -15.72
CA ASN A 75 -0.71 3.16 -14.59
C ASN A 75 0.57 3.95 -14.36
N TYR A 76 0.59 5.17 -14.87
CA TYR A 76 1.77 6.03 -14.76
C TYR A 76 2.08 6.44 -13.33
N SER A 77 1.03 6.67 -12.51
CA SER A 77 1.23 7.03 -11.11
C SER A 77 1.94 5.92 -10.34
N LEU A 78 1.51 4.67 -10.55
CA LEU A 78 2.13 3.53 -9.90
C LEU A 78 3.55 3.31 -10.41
N SER A 79 3.76 3.42 -11.72
CA SER A 79 5.09 3.27 -12.31
C SER A 79 6.06 4.32 -11.79
N ASN A 80 5.60 5.56 -11.65
CA ASN A 80 6.42 6.64 -11.10
C ASN A 80 6.78 6.38 -9.65
N LEU A 81 5.82 5.92 -8.85
CA LEU A 81 6.07 5.58 -7.46
C LEU A 81 7.14 4.50 -7.36
N VAL A 82 6.99 3.41 -8.12
CA VAL A 82 7.95 2.31 -8.09
C VAL A 82 9.35 2.80 -8.46
N ARG A 83 9.45 3.63 -9.51
CA ARG A 83 10.73 4.18 -9.94
C ARG A 83 11.40 5.01 -8.84
N GLU A 84 10.60 5.79 -8.10
CA GLU A 84 11.14 6.65 -7.05
C GLU A 84 11.53 5.89 -5.79
N VAL A 85 10.78 4.86 -5.41
CA VAL A 85 11.01 4.16 -4.15
C VAL A 85 11.91 2.93 -4.28
N LYS A 86 12.00 2.33 -5.47
CA LYS A 86 12.79 1.12 -5.66
C LYS A 86 14.25 1.28 -5.21
N PRO A 87 14.94 2.39 -5.48
CA PRO A 87 16.31 2.56 -5.00
C PRO A 87 16.43 2.61 -3.47
N MET A 88 15.32 2.87 -2.77
CA MET A 88 15.29 2.93 -1.31
C MET A 88 15.12 1.56 -0.67
N PHE A 89 14.78 0.54 -1.46
CA PHE A 89 14.52 -0.82 -0.97
C PHE A 89 15.83 -1.59 -0.80
N GLU A 90 15.91 -2.33 0.29
CA GLU A 90 17.02 -3.28 0.48
C GLU A 90 16.80 -4.53 -0.37
N LYS A 91 15.54 -4.91 -0.55
CA LYS A 91 15.14 -6.06 -1.36
C LYS A 91 13.74 -5.83 -1.90
N LEU A 92 13.29 -6.69 -2.81
CA LEU A 92 11.95 -6.60 -3.36
C LEU A 92 10.90 -6.78 -2.25
N PRO A 93 9.83 -5.99 -2.23
CA PRO A 93 8.77 -6.16 -1.25
C PRO A 93 8.09 -7.51 -1.36
N GLU A 94 7.67 -8.03 -0.22
CA GLU A 94 6.79 -9.19 -0.16
C GLU A 94 5.35 -8.69 -0.30
N ARG A 95 4.56 -9.38 -1.12
CA ARG A 95 3.17 -9.01 -1.37
C ARG A 95 2.27 -10.16 -0.99
N ILE A 96 1.35 -9.90 -0.07
CA ILE A 96 0.41 -10.92 0.42
C ILE A 96 -0.99 -10.34 0.36
N SER A 97 -1.93 -11.13 -0.15
CA SER A 97 -3.33 -10.72 -0.27
C SER A 97 -4.19 -11.50 0.71
N TYR A 98 -5.19 -10.83 1.27
CA TYR A 98 -6.08 -11.42 2.27
C TYR A 98 -7.52 -11.06 1.99
N ASN A 99 -8.41 -12.02 2.18
CA ASN A 99 -9.84 -11.74 2.29
C ASN A 99 -10.12 -11.21 3.69
N ILE A 100 -10.86 -10.13 3.78
CA ILE A 100 -11.22 -9.58 5.08
C ILE A 100 -12.53 -10.22 5.52
N VAL A 101 -12.46 -11.00 6.58
CA VAL A 101 -13.61 -11.72 7.12
C VAL A 101 -14.44 -10.82 8.03
N SER A 102 -13.76 -9.96 8.77
CA SER A 102 -14.42 -9.03 9.69
C SER A 102 -13.58 -7.78 9.82
N PHE A 103 -14.23 -6.64 9.75
CA PHE A 103 -13.55 -5.34 9.89
C PHE A 103 -14.46 -4.39 10.64
N ASP A 104 -14.03 -3.96 11.81
CA ASP A 104 -14.77 -3.02 12.62
C ASP A 104 -13.81 -2.21 13.47
N LEU A 105 -14.05 -0.91 13.53
CA LEU A 105 -13.27 -0.01 14.39
C LEU A 105 -14.17 0.51 15.48
N THR A 106 -13.78 0.25 16.73
CA THR A 106 -14.48 0.76 17.90
C THR A 106 -14.23 2.26 18.02
N LYS A 107 -15.30 3.00 18.25
CA LYS A 107 -15.21 4.44 18.47
C LYS A 107 -15.08 4.79 19.94
#